data_bc5279fcb8640b35b86d1120a2cf1c9b
#
_entry.id   bc5279fcb8640b35b86d1120a2cf1c9b
#
_cell.length_a   1.000
_cell.length_b   1.000
_cell.length_c   1.000
_cell.angle_alpha   90.00
_cell.angle_beta   90.00
_cell.angle_gamma   90.00
#
_symmetry.space_group_name_H-M   'P 1'
#
loop_
_entity.id
_entity.type
_entity.pdbx_description
1 polymer ?
#
loop_
_entity_poly.entity_id
_entity_poly.type
_entity_poly.pdbx_seq_one_letter_code
_entity_poly.pdbx_strand_id
1 'polypeptide(L)'
;MSHLCAMVEVVARALADHPEQVSVTETEHRGVALVEVFMAPGDLGRVIGRQGRTAAALRTLVAVTAEREGRRAQLEFRDAPRGR
;
A
#
# COMPACT_ATOMS: atom_id res chain seq x y z
N MET A 1 2.53 14.72 -1.83
CA MET A 1 2.51 13.24 -1.82
C MET A 1 3.89 12.74 -2.18
N SER A 2 4.37 11.75 -1.47
CA SER A 2 5.70 11.23 -1.73
C SER A 2 5.67 10.32 -2.95
N HIS A 3 6.85 10.06 -3.48
CA HIS A 3 7.03 9.14 -4.58
C HIS A 3 6.54 7.73 -4.22
N LEU A 4 6.83 7.30 -2.99
CA LEU A 4 6.38 6.00 -2.51
C LEU A 4 4.87 5.90 -2.50
N CYS A 5 4.23 6.91 -1.97
CA CYS A 5 2.78 6.94 -1.85
C CYS A 5 2.12 6.91 -3.23
N ALA A 6 2.66 7.69 -4.15
CA ALA A 6 2.12 7.74 -5.51
C ALA A 6 2.26 6.38 -6.22
N MET A 7 3.41 5.75 -6.06
CA MET A 7 3.66 4.45 -6.67
C MET A 7 2.69 3.40 -6.14
N VAL A 8 2.52 3.36 -4.83
CA VAL A 8 1.64 2.38 -4.20
C VAL A 8 0.20 2.60 -4.64
N GLU A 9 -0.20 3.86 -4.73
CA GLU A 9 -1.57 4.19 -5.13
C GLU A 9 -1.86 3.69 -6.54
N VAL A 10 -0.93 3.92 -7.46
CA VAL A 10 -1.12 3.47 -8.85
C VAL A 10 -1.27 1.96 -8.92
N VAL A 11 -0.39 1.24 -8.22
CA VAL A 11 -0.43 -0.22 -8.24
C VAL A 11 -1.69 -0.74 -7.58
N ALA A 12 -2.05 -0.18 -6.42
CA ALA A 12 -3.23 -0.65 -5.70
C ALA A 12 -4.50 -0.44 -6.51
N ARG A 13 -4.63 0.71 -7.17
CA ARG A 13 -5.80 0.97 -8.00
C ARG A 13 -5.86 0.04 -9.20
N ALA A 14 -4.71 -0.28 -9.78
CA ALA A 14 -4.67 -1.20 -10.91
C ALA A 14 -5.13 -2.60 -10.53
N LEU A 15 -4.92 -3.00 -9.26
CA LEU A 15 -5.29 -4.32 -8.79
C LEU A 15 -6.72 -4.41 -8.25
N ALA A 16 -7.31 -3.27 -7.95
CA ALA A 16 -8.59 -3.24 -7.25
C ALA A 16 -9.77 -3.31 -8.21
N ASP A 17 -10.81 -4.05 -7.82
CA ASP A 17 -12.09 -3.99 -8.51
C ASP A 17 -12.85 -2.72 -8.14
N HIS A 18 -12.51 -2.13 -6.99
CA HIS A 18 -13.16 -0.91 -6.51
C HIS A 18 -12.09 0.16 -6.29
N PRO A 19 -11.49 0.66 -7.39
CA PRO A 19 -10.40 1.61 -7.25
C PRO A 19 -10.80 2.91 -6.58
N GLU A 20 -12.10 3.25 -6.63
CA GLU A 20 -12.58 4.45 -5.97
C GLU A 20 -12.47 4.36 -4.44
N GLN A 21 -12.30 3.14 -3.92
CA GLN A 21 -12.14 2.94 -2.47
C GLN A 21 -10.69 2.82 -2.04
N VAL A 22 -9.76 2.91 -2.99
CA VAL A 22 -8.35 2.85 -2.66
C VAL A 22 -7.89 4.22 -2.18
N SER A 23 -7.24 4.25 -1.04
CA SER A 23 -6.54 5.44 -0.59
C SER A 23 -5.24 5.01 0.06
N VAL A 24 -4.25 5.90 0.00
CA VAL A 24 -2.93 5.61 0.53
C VAL A 24 -2.50 6.79 1.38
N THR A 25 -2.03 6.49 2.57
CA THR A 25 -1.49 7.52 3.46
C THR A 25 -0.05 7.18 3.78
N GLU A 26 0.70 8.20 4.10
CA GLU A 26 2.07 8.01 4.52
C GLU A 26 2.31 8.84 5.77
N THR A 27 2.82 8.20 6.82
CA THR A 27 3.24 8.89 8.02
C THR A 27 4.67 8.48 8.31
N GLU A 28 5.36 9.30 9.08
CA GLU A 28 6.74 9.00 9.43
C GLU A 28 6.83 8.87 10.94
N HIS A 29 7.53 7.83 11.38
CA HIS A 29 7.73 7.57 12.79
C HIS A 29 9.16 7.06 12.99
N ARG A 30 9.96 7.84 13.70
CA ARG A 30 11.34 7.47 14.01
C ARG A 30 12.16 7.14 12.76
N GLY A 31 11.96 7.93 11.73
CA GLY A 31 12.73 7.77 10.49
C GLY A 31 12.23 6.67 9.57
N VAL A 32 11.12 6.02 9.92
CA VAL A 32 10.53 4.99 9.08
C VAL A 32 9.23 5.52 8.52
N ALA A 33 9.09 5.47 7.20
CA ALA A 33 7.84 5.84 6.55
C ALA A 33 6.86 4.68 6.65
N LEU A 34 5.68 4.94 7.18
CA LEU A 34 4.61 3.95 7.21
C LEU A 34 3.62 4.30 6.11
N VAL A 35 3.54 3.43 5.13
CA VAL A 35 2.61 3.58 4.02
C VAL A 35 1.43 2.66 4.26
N GLU A 36 0.25 3.23 4.39
CA GLU A 36 -0.95 2.43 4.65
C GLU A 36 -1.85 2.50 3.43
N VAL A 37 -2.22 1.33 2.94
CA VAL A 37 -3.09 1.19 1.77
C VAL A 37 -4.45 0.71 2.26
N PHE A 38 -5.47 1.51 1.98
CA PHE A 38 -6.85 1.17 2.32
C PHE A 38 -7.55 0.70 1.06
N MET A 39 -8.18 -0.44 1.13
CA MET A 39 -8.88 -1.05 0.00
C MET A 39 -10.21 -1.62 0.47
N ALA A 40 -11.14 -1.78 -0.47
CA ALA A 40 -12.39 -2.47 -0.17
C ALA A 40 -12.08 -3.88 0.37
N PRO A 41 -12.87 -4.38 1.33
CA PRO A 41 -12.55 -5.67 1.95
C PRO A 41 -12.36 -6.83 0.97
N GLY A 42 -13.19 -6.90 -0.07
CA GLY A 42 -13.04 -7.94 -1.07
C GLY A 42 -11.75 -7.84 -1.86
N ASP A 43 -11.36 -6.60 -2.18
CA ASP A 43 -10.11 -6.37 -2.90
C ASP A 43 -8.92 -6.68 -2.00
N LEU A 44 -9.02 -6.27 -0.75
CA LEU A 44 -7.96 -6.54 0.22
C LEU A 44 -7.74 -8.04 0.38
N GLY A 45 -8.83 -8.80 0.50
CA GLY A 45 -8.74 -10.23 0.62
C GLY A 45 -8.03 -10.88 -0.55
N ARG A 46 -8.30 -10.40 -1.77
CA ARG A 46 -7.66 -10.95 -2.95
C ARG A 46 -6.18 -10.65 -2.99
N VAL A 47 -5.80 -9.44 -2.63
CA VAL A 47 -4.39 -9.03 -2.64
C VAL A 47 -3.59 -9.85 -1.63
N ILE A 48 -4.14 -10.04 -0.44
CA ILE A 48 -3.46 -10.77 0.62
C ILE A 48 -3.63 -12.28 0.44
N GLY A 49 -4.82 -12.69 0.01
CA GLY A 49 -5.22 -14.09 0.07
C GLY A 49 -4.59 -15.00 -0.97
N ARG A 50 -3.96 -14.47 -2.00
CA ARG A 50 -3.31 -15.31 -2.99
C ARG A 50 -1.95 -15.74 -2.49
N GLN A 51 -1.93 -16.48 -1.39
CA GLN A 51 -0.71 -16.96 -0.77
C GLN A 51 0.21 -15.79 -0.41
N GLY A 52 -0.35 -14.61 -0.32
CA GLY A 52 0.40 -13.43 0.04
C GLY A 52 1.40 -12.94 -0.99
N ARG A 53 1.36 -13.49 -2.20
CA ARG A 53 2.38 -13.15 -3.20
C ARG A 53 2.32 -11.71 -3.65
N THR A 54 1.11 -11.21 -3.91
CA THR A 54 0.94 -9.83 -4.36
C THR A 54 1.36 -8.86 -3.27
N ALA A 55 0.91 -9.12 -2.04
CA ALA A 55 1.27 -8.27 -0.90
C ALA A 55 2.77 -8.28 -0.68
N ALA A 56 3.39 -9.47 -0.74
CA ALA A 56 4.83 -9.59 -0.55
C ALA A 56 5.60 -8.86 -1.63
N ALA A 57 5.16 -8.98 -2.87
CA ALA A 57 5.82 -8.31 -3.98
C ALA A 57 5.74 -6.80 -3.82
N LEU A 58 4.60 -6.29 -3.40
CA LEU A 58 4.43 -4.86 -3.21
C LEU A 58 5.26 -4.36 -2.04
N ARG A 59 5.35 -5.15 -0.96
CA ARG A 59 6.22 -4.80 0.17
C ARG A 59 7.68 -4.72 -0.26
N THR A 60 8.12 -5.67 -1.08
CA THR A 60 9.48 -5.66 -1.60
C THR A 60 9.73 -4.42 -2.46
N LEU A 61 8.76 -4.09 -3.32
CA LEU A 61 8.90 -2.91 -4.18
C LEU A 61 9.02 -1.64 -3.36
N VAL A 62 8.21 -1.52 -2.32
CA VAL A 62 8.25 -0.37 -1.43
C VAL A 62 9.60 -0.28 -0.74
N ALA A 63 10.09 -1.40 -0.22
CA ALA A 63 11.36 -1.43 0.50
C ALA A 63 12.52 -1.03 -0.40
N VAL A 64 12.56 -1.57 -1.62
CA VAL A 64 13.63 -1.26 -2.56
C VAL A 64 13.58 0.20 -3.00
N THR A 65 12.37 0.70 -3.27
CA THR A 65 12.22 2.09 -3.69
C THR A 65 12.65 3.04 -2.58
N ALA A 66 12.26 2.74 -1.34
CA ALA A 66 12.65 3.56 -0.20
C ALA A 66 14.17 3.55 -0.02
N GLU A 67 14.77 2.37 -0.16
CA GLU A 67 16.20 2.24 0.01
C GLU A 67 16.95 3.10 -1.00
N ARG A 68 16.47 3.14 -2.23
CA ARG A 68 17.08 3.98 -3.26
C ARG A 68 17.01 5.45 -2.92
N GLU A 69 16.04 5.83 -2.10
CA GLU A 69 15.88 7.21 -1.66
C GLU A 69 16.53 7.47 -0.31
N GLY A 70 17.29 6.49 0.19
CA GLY A 70 17.96 6.63 1.49
C GLY A 70 16.99 6.57 2.65
N ARG A 71 15.86 5.89 2.50
CA ARG A 71 14.80 5.83 3.50
C ARG A 71 14.49 4.40 3.86
N ARG A 72 13.77 4.25 4.96
CA ARG A 72 13.15 2.98 5.34
C ARG A 72 11.66 3.15 5.25
N ALA A 73 10.96 2.10 4.80
CA ALA A 73 9.52 2.17 4.70
C ALA A 73 8.89 0.82 5.00
N GLN A 74 7.70 0.87 5.55
CA GLN A 74 6.86 -0.30 5.79
C GLN A 74 5.54 -0.09 5.07
N LEU A 75 4.96 -1.18 4.58
CA LEU A 75 3.68 -1.15 3.89
C LEU A 75 2.68 -1.99 4.66
N GLU A 76 1.53 -1.40 4.97
CA GLU A 76 0.45 -2.07 5.66
C GLU A 76 -0.82 -1.99 4.83
N PHE A 77 -1.56 -3.09 4.79
CA PHE A 77 -2.86 -3.14 4.11
C PHE A 77 -3.97 -3.07 5.13
N ARG A 78 -4.98 -2.26 4.85
CA ARG A 78 -6.10 -2.07 5.78
C ARG A 78 -7.41 -2.02 5.04
N ASP A 79 -8.49 -2.35 5.73
CA ASP A 79 -9.83 -2.19 5.18
C ASP A 79 -10.12 -0.71 4.99
N ALA A 80 -10.69 -0.37 3.86
CA ALA A 80 -11.15 0.99 3.63
C ALA A 80 -12.22 1.33 4.66
N PRO A 81 -12.25 2.59 5.13
CA PRO A 81 -13.31 3.00 6.05
C PRO A 81 -14.66 2.77 5.39
N ARG A 82 -15.59 2.27 6.18
CA ARG A 82 -16.94 2.11 5.66
C ARG A 82 -17.53 3.47 5.41
N GLY A 83 -18.22 3.58 4.31
CA GLY A 83 -18.86 4.82 3.97
C GLY A 83 -19.83 5.25 5.04
N ARG A 84 -20.03 6.52 5.16
CA ARG A 84 -20.91 7.06 6.16
C ARG A 84 -21.94 7.82 5.51
#